data_2e18fa1657032d10079c0350870c392e
#
_entry.id   2e18fa1657032d10079c0350870c392e
#
_cell.length_a   1.000
_cell.length_b   1.000
_cell.length_c   1.000
_cell.angle_alpha   90.00
_cell.angle_beta   90.00
_cell.angle_gamma   90.00
#
_symmetry.space_group_name_H-M   'P 1'
#
loop_
_entity.id
_entity.type
_entity.pdbx_description
1 polymer ?
#
loop_
_entity_poly.entity_id
_entity_poly.type
_entity_poly.pdbx_seq_one_letter_code
_entity_poly.pdbx_strand_id
1 'polypeptide(L)'
;FTGHISSGAMNDLERVTKQAYGMIAYMGMSDKLPNPCYYNNDEYQFQRPYSEDTARQIDAEVQRMIAEQYARAKALLAEKSEGHAQLAQILQEREVIFAEDVETIFGKRPWTSRTEELLESEPTPEIP
;
A
#
# COMPACT_ATOMS: atom_id res chain seq x y z
N PHE A 1 -3.56 16.92 8.46
CA PHE A 1 -3.99 17.98 7.53
C PHE A 1 -5.29 18.67 7.98
N THR A 2 -6.37 17.94 8.22
CA THR A 2 -7.69 18.53 8.52
C THR A 2 -7.94 18.75 10.01
N GLY A 3 -7.20 18.15 10.91
CA GLY A 3 -7.41 18.20 12.37
C GLY A 3 -8.70 17.52 12.85
N HIS A 4 -9.42 16.85 11.96
CA HIS A 4 -10.69 16.17 12.27
C HIS A 4 -10.61 14.68 12.00
N ILE A 5 -11.28 13.88 12.84
CA ILE A 5 -11.48 12.45 12.65
C ILE A 5 -12.77 12.25 11.84
N SER A 6 -12.70 11.40 10.83
CA SER A 6 -13.84 11.07 9.97
C SER A 6 -13.99 9.56 9.83
N SER A 7 -15.22 9.08 9.67
CA SER A 7 -15.52 7.68 9.36
C SER A 7 -15.31 7.33 7.88
N GLY A 8 -14.95 8.28 7.03
CA GLY A 8 -14.77 8.08 5.58
C GLY A 8 -13.70 7.07 5.21
N ALA A 9 -12.70 6.86 6.08
CA ALA A 9 -11.63 5.89 5.86
C ALA A 9 -11.94 4.45 6.30
N MET A 10 -13.17 4.15 6.75
CA MET A 10 -13.52 2.84 7.31
C MET A 10 -13.23 1.70 6.34
N ASN A 11 -13.61 1.84 5.08
CA ASN A 11 -13.40 0.82 4.05
C ASN A 11 -11.91 0.60 3.75
N ASP A 12 -11.11 1.67 3.73
CA ASP A 12 -9.67 1.57 3.52
C ASP A 12 -8.98 0.87 4.70
N LEU A 13 -9.39 1.18 5.94
CA LEU A 13 -8.89 0.52 7.14
C LEU A 13 -9.24 -0.97 7.17
N GLU A 14 -10.46 -1.35 6.74
CA GLU A 14 -10.85 -2.75 6.61
C GLU A 14 -9.97 -3.48 5.58
N ARG A 15 -9.75 -2.89 4.42
CA ARG A 15 -8.90 -3.47 3.36
C ARG A 15 -7.45 -3.64 3.82
N VAL A 16 -6.88 -2.61 4.44
CA VAL A 16 -5.50 -2.66 5.00
C VAL A 16 -5.38 -3.76 6.03
N THR A 17 -6.36 -3.88 6.93
CA THR A 17 -6.36 -4.93 7.96
C THR A 17 -6.43 -6.32 7.35
N LYS A 18 -7.37 -6.56 6.42
CA LYS A 18 -7.47 -7.84 5.70
C LYS A 18 -6.19 -8.20 4.95
N GLN A 19 -5.58 -7.22 4.29
CA GLN A 19 -4.33 -7.43 3.57
C GLN A 19 -3.18 -7.78 4.51
N ALA A 20 -3.02 -7.08 5.63
CA ALA A 20 -2.00 -7.38 6.63
C ALA A 20 -2.16 -8.78 7.22
N TYR A 21 -3.39 -9.18 7.55
CA TYR A 21 -3.69 -10.56 7.97
C TYR A 21 -3.31 -11.59 6.91
N GLY A 22 -3.65 -11.34 5.65
CA GLY A 22 -3.27 -12.22 4.53
C GLY A 22 -1.75 -12.37 4.40
N MET A 23 -1.01 -11.28 4.51
CA MET A 23 0.46 -11.29 4.44
C MET A 23 1.09 -12.08 5.58
N ILE A 24 0.60 -11.91 6.81
CA ILE A 24 1.15 -12.58 7.99
C ILE A 24 0.70 -14.03 8.07
N ALA A 25 -0.61 -14.29 8.02
CA ALA A 25 -1.18 -15.60 8.31
C ALA A 25 -1.15 -16.58 7.13
N TYR A 26 -1.21 -16.07 5.89
CA TYR A 26 -1.32 -16.92 4.70
C TYR A 26 -0.05 -16.95 3.86
N MET A 27 0.65 -15.83 3.76
CA MET A 27 1.84 -15.70 2.91
C MET A 27 3.16 -15.87 3.68
N GLY A 28 3.11 -15.99 5.02
CA GLY A 28 4.30 -16.17 5.84
C GLY A 28 5.28 -14.99 5.81
N MET A 29 4.77 -13.77 5.57
CA MET A 29 5.58 -12.55 5.45
C MET A 29 5.88 -11.91 6.81
N SER A 30 6.30 -12.70 7.79
CA SER A 30 6.75 -12.22 9.09
C SER A 30 8.00 -12.95 9.54
N ASP A 31 9.00 -12.22 9.99
CA ASP A 31 10.23 -12.81 10.54
C ASP A 31 9.98 -13.54 11.87
N LYS A 32 8.90 -13.18 12.58
CA LYS A 32 8.52 -13.82 13.84
C LYS A 32 7.65 -15.07 13.67
N LEU A 33 6.96 -15.17 12.55
CA LEU A 33 6.13 -16.30 12.15
C LEU A 33 6.54 -16.78 10.77
N PRO A 34 7.79 -17.23 10.58
CA PRO A 34 8.30 -17.58 9.26
C PRO A 34 7.71 -18.91 8.79
N ASN A 35 7.31 -18.95 7.53
CA ASN A 35 6.96 -20.14 6.76
C ASN A 35 5.63 -20.85 7.02
N PRO A 36 4.98 -20.86 8.21
CA PRO A 36 3.68 -21.52 8.32
C PRO A 36 2.62 -20.74 7.53
N CYS A 37 1.82 -21.47 6.79
CA CYS A 37 0.62 -20.97 6.15
C CYS A 37 -0.59 -21.43 6.98
N TYR A 38 -1.26 -20.49 7.60
CA TYR A 38 -2.46 -20.75 8.41
C TYR A 38 -3.75 -20.58 7.61
N TYR A 39 -3.67 -20.79 6.29
CA TYR A 39 -4.84 -20.73 5.43
C TYR A 39 -5.77 -21.92 5.70
N ASN A 40 -7.03 -21.60 5.97
CA ASN A 40 -8.09 -22.60 6.09
C ASN A 40 -9.05 -22.44 4.90
N ASN A 41 -9.10 -23.46 4.04
CA ASN A 41 -9.97 -23.49 2.87
C ASN A 41 -11.35 -24.12 3.19
N ASP A 42 -11.56 -24.61 4.41
CA ASP A 42 -12.83 -25.21 4.81
C ASP A 42 -13.82 -24.14 5.27
N GLU A 43 -14.74 -23.76 4.40
CA GLU A 43 -15.85 -22.85 4.72
C GLU A 43 -16.74 -23.33 5.90
N TYR A 44 -16.57 -24.57 6.34
CA TYR A 44 -17.36 -25.20 7.41
C TYR A 44 -16.61 -25.37 8.74
N GLN A 45 -15.34 -25.00 8.83
CA GLN A 45 -14.61 -25.06 10.09
C GLN A 45 -14.71 -23.74 10.83
N PHE A 46 -15.53 -23.71 11.89
CA PHE A 46 -15.63 -22.63 12.85
C PHE A 46 -14.38 -22.46 13.73
N GLN A 47 -13.37 -23.33 13.60
CA GLN A 47 -12.16 -23.30 14.39
C GLN A 47 -10.99 -22.78 13.58
N ARG A 48 -10.23 -21.86 14.17
CA ARG A 48 -8.96 -21.37 13.61
C ARG A 48 -7.97 -22.53 13.52
N PRO A 49 -7.17 -22.66 12.45
CA PRO A 49 -6.19 -23.74 12.26
C PRO A 49 -4.93 -23.59 13.13
N TYR A 50 -4.98 -22.78 14.18
CA TYR A 50 -3.85 -22.46 15.06
C TYR A 50 -4.31 -22.16 16.50
N SER A 51 -3.36 -22.26 17.44
CA SER A 51 -3.61 -22.04 18.87
C SER A 51 -3.90 -20.56 19.19
N GLU A 52 -4.49 -20.31 20.37
CA GLU A 52 -4.70 -18.93 20.86
C GLU A 52 -3.39 -18.15 21.04
N ASP A 53 -2.28 -18.84 21.34
CA ASP A 53 -0.97 -18.20 21.43
C ASP A 53 -0.49 -17.73 20.06
N THR A 54 -0.63 -18.56 19.03
CA THR A 54 -0.34 -18.19 17.65
C THR A 54 -1.26 -17.05 17.18
N ALA A 55 -2.55 -17.06 17.56
CA ALA A 55 -3.47 -15.98 17.25
C ALA A 55 -2.97 -14.65 17.82
N ARG A 56 -2.54 -14.61 19.08
CA ARG A 56 -1.96 -13.40 19.68
C ARG A 56 -0.70 -12.92 18.97
N GLN A 57 0.14 -13.82 18.53
CA GLN A 57 1.34 -13.46 17.76
C GLN A 57 0.98 -12.87 16.38
N ILE A 58 0.01 -13.46 15.68
CA ILE A 58 -0.51 -12.94 14.42
C ILE A 58 -1.07 -11.52 14.63
N ASP A 59 -1.93 -11.32 15.63
CA ASP A 59 -2.51 -10.02 15.93
C ASP A 59 -1.44 -8.96 16.24
N ALA A 60 -0.43 -9.32 17.02
CA ALA A 60 0.68 -8.42 17.35
C ALA A 60 1.48 -8.01 16.11
N GLU A 61 1.78 -8.95 15.21
CA GLU A 61 2.51 -8.68 13.98
C GLU A 61 1.68 -7.85 12.99
N VAL A 62 0.39 -8.11 12.86
CA VAL A 62 -0.52 -7.29 12.05
C VAL A 62 -0.56 -5.85 12.56
N GLN A 63 -0.71 -5.66 13.88
CA GLN A 63 -0.71 -4.34 14.49
C GLN A 63 0.63 -3.61 14.27
N ARG A 64 1.75 -4.31 14.46
CA ARG A 64 3.09 -3.75 14.21
C ARG A 64 3.25 -3.29 12.77
N MET A 65 2.91 -4.16 11.80
CA MET A 65 2.99 -3.87 10.38
C MET A 65 2.16 -2.64 10.00
N ILE A 66 0.92 -2.57 10.44
CA ILE A 66 0.02 -1.44 10.16
C ILE A 66 0.58 -0.16 10.78
N ALA A 67 1.02 -0.19 12.05
CA ALA A 67 1.57 0.96 12.75
C ALA A 67 2.84 1.50 12.05
N GLU A 68 3.72 0.62 11.60
CA GLU A 68 4.94 0.97 10.88
C GLU A 68 4.63 1.64 9.53
N GLN A 69 3.73 1.07 8.74
CA GLN A 69 3.34 1.65 7.46
C GLN A 69 2.57 2.97 7.64
N TYR A 70 1.77 3.09 8.68
CA TYR A 70 1.09 4.35 9.00
C TYR A 70 2.09 5.46 9.39
N ALA A 71 3.08 5.15 10.22
CA ALA A 71 4.15 6.09 10.55
C ALA A 71 4.93 6.53 9.32
N ARG A 72 5.26 5.58 8.42
CA ARG A 72 5.93 5.85 7.15
C ARG A 72 5.09 6.76 6.25
N ALA A 73 3.81 6.51 6.12
CA ALA A 73 2.89 7.35 5.33
C ALA A 73 2.81 8.77 5.87
N LYS A 74 2.72 8.93 7.19
CA LYS A 74 2.73 10.26 7.84
C LYS A 74 4.03 11.01 7.59
N ALA A 75 5.17 10.34 7.72
CA ALA A 75 6.47 10.94 7.47
C ALA A 75 6.60 11.41 6.01
N LEU A 76 6.17 10.58 5.05
CA LEU A 76 6.18 10.92 3.63
C LEU A 76 5.29 12.12 3.32
N LEU A 77 4.08 12.17 3.88
CA LEU A 77 3.17 13.30 3.69
C LEU A 77 3.71 14.60 4.33
N ALA A 78 4.41 14.50 5.46
CA ALA A 78 5.07 15.65 6.07
C ALA A 78 6.24 16.15 5.20
N GLU A 79 7.07 15.24 4.72
CA GLU A 79 8.19 15.56 3.83
C GLU A 79 7.74 16.22 2.52
N LYS A 80 6.65 15.74 1.93
CA LYS A 80 6.13 16.21 0.65
C LYS A 80 4.98 17.22 0.77
N SER A 81 4.81 17.84 1.94
CA SER A 81 3.65 18.72 2.23
C SER A 81 3.54 19.92 1.29
N GLU A 82 4.67 20.51 0.91
CA GLU A 82 4.70 21.64 -0.04
C GLU A 82 4.25 21.21 -1.45
N GLY A 83 4.78 20.12 -1.97
CA GLY A 83 4.35 19.55 -3.25
C GLY A 83 2.89 19.13 -3.25
N HIS A 84 2.40 18.59 -2.13
CA HIS A 84 0.98 18.28 -1.96
C HIS A 84 0.09 19.53 -2.04
N ALA A 85 0.52 20.64 -1.43
CA ALA A 85 -0.21 21.92 -1.51
C ALA A 85 -0.23 22.49 -2.94
N GLN A 86 0.90 22.44 -3.64
CA GLN A 86 0.99 22.84 -5.05
C GLN A 86 0.08 22.01 -5.95
N LEU A 87 0.06 20.70 -5.75
CA LEU A 87 -0.81 19.80 -6.52
C LEU A 87 -2.29 20.10 -6.28
N ALA A 88 -2.67 20.36 -5.03
CA ALA A 88 -4.04 20.75 -4.68
C ALA A 88 -4.44 22.08 -5.35
N GLN A 89 -3.54 23.06 -5.42
CA GLN A 89 -3.78 24.33 -6.08
C GLN A 89 -3.99 24.14 -7.59
N ILE A 90 -3.13 23.37 -8.26
CA ILE A 90 -3.28 23.07 -9.70
C ILE A 90 -4.63 22.39 -9.96
N LEU A 91 -5.03 21.45 -9.10
CA LEU A 91 -6.30 20.76 -9.24
C LEU A 91 -7.50 21.70 -9.08
N GLN A 92 -7.42 22.68 -8.18
CA GLN A 92 -8.47 23.70 -8.03
C GLN A 92 -8.56 24.64 -9.24
N GLU A 93 -7.44 24.98 -9.87
CA GLU A 93 -7.39 25.90 -11.01
C GLU A 93 -7.78 25.23 -12.32
N ARG A 94 -7.36 23.99 -12.55
CA ARG A 94 -7.50 23.29 -13.84
C ARG A 94 -8.41 22.07 -13.82
N GLU A 95 -8.87 21.63 -12.63
CA GLU A 95 -9.71 20.44 -12.41
C GLU A 95 -9.09 19.12 -12.89
N VAL A 96 -7.88 19.13 -13.42
CA VAL A 96 -7.15 17.98 -13.94
C VAL A 96 -5.66 18.10 -13.67
N ILE A 97 -5.00 16.97 -13.42
CA ILE A 97 -3.55 16.84 -13.21
C ILE A 97 -3.03 15.79 -14.19
N PHE A 98 -1.91 16.12 -14.87
CA PHE A 98 -1.21 15.21 -15.76
C PHE A 98 0.10 14.71 -15.13
N ALA A 99 0.72 13.70 -15.73
CA ALA A 99 1.97 13.11 -15.25
C ALA A 99 3.10 14.16 -15.18
N GLU A 100 3.15 15.08 -16.16
CA GLU A 100 4.14 16.15 -16.24
C GLU A 100 4.04 17.14 -15.07
N ASP A 101 2.83 17.40 -14.57
CA ASP A 101 2.62 18.24 -13.38
C ASP A 101 3.21 17.59 -12.14
N VAL A 102 2.99 16.28 -11.98
CA VAL A 102 3.53 15.49 -10.87
C VAL A 102 5.06 15.44 -10.95
N GLU A 103 5.63 15.20 -12.13
CA GLU A 103 7.07 15.19 -12.33
C GLU A 103 7.72 16.56 -12.07
N THR A 104 7.04 17.64 -12.43
CA THR A 104 7.53 19.01 -12.18
C THR A 104 7.63 19.30 -10.69
N ILE A 105 6.65 18.82 -9.90
CA ILE A 105 6.56 19.07 -8.45
C ILE A 105 7.47 18.14 -7.66
N PHE A 106 7.46 16.84 -7.96
CA PHE A 106 8.10 15.80 -7.16
C PHE A 106 9.36 15.21 -7.79
N GLY A 107 9.67 15.58 -9.04
CA GLY A 107 10.75 14.99 -9.83
C GLY A 107 10.30 13.72 -10.55
N LYS A 108 11.18 13.22 -11.43
CA LYS A 108 10.96 11.97 -12.14
C LYS A 108 10.93 10.78 -11.17
N ARG A 109 10.19 9.74 -11.52
CA ARG A 109 10.19 8.50 -10.76
C ARG A 109 11.60 7.94 -10.64
N PRO A 110 12.01 7.44 -9.46
CA PRO A 110 13.33 6.85 -9.27
C PRO A 110 13.50 5.46 -9.92
N TRP A 111 12.44 4.92 -10.49
CA TRP A 111 12.44 3.63 -11.21
C TRP A 111 11.63 3.74 -12.50
N THR A 112 12.03 2.98 -13.51
CA THR A 112 11.29 2.79 -14.77
C THR A 112 10.04 1.94 -14.51
N SER A 113 8.92 2.29 -15.12
CA SER A 113 7.73 1.44 -15.03
C SER A 113 7.91 0.22 -15.94
N ARG A 114 7.28 -0.90 -15.56
CA ARG A 114 7.30 -2.12 -16.39
C ARG A 114 6.77 -1.87 -17.82
N THR A 115 5.87 -0.92 -17.98
CA THR A 115 5.34 -0.52 -19.30
C THR A 115 6.42 0.19 -20.12
N GLU A 116 7.20 1.07 -19.52
CA GLU A 116 8.33 1.76 -20.19
C GLU A 116 9.41 0.76 -20.57
N GLU A 117 9.76 -0.19 -19.68
CA GLU A 117 10.70 -1.28 -19.96
C GLU A 117 10.25 -2.14 -21.14
N LEU A 118 8.95 -2.46 -21.22
CA LEU A 118 8.38 -3.23 -22.34
C LEU A 118 8.40 -2.46 -23.64
N LEU A 119 8.06 -1.17 -23.63
CA LEU A 119 8.10 -0.31 -24.81
C LEU A 119 9.54 -0.09 -25.32
N GLU A 120 10.52 0.00 -24.45
CA GLU A 120 11.94 0.08 -24.82
C GLU A 120 12.48 -1.27 -25.34
N SER A 121 11.90 -2.40 -24.93
CA SER A 121 12.33 -3.74 -25.34
C SER A 121 11.69 -4.23 -26.64
N GLU A 122 10.62 -3.59 -27.13
CA GLU A 122 10.04 -3.92 -28.43
C GLU A 122 10.90 -3.36 -29.56
N PRO A 123 11.42 -4.22 -30.49
CA PRO A 123 12.12 -3.72 -31.66
C PRO A 123 11.16 -2.90 -32.51
N THR A 124 11.58 -1.65 -32.81
CA THR A 124 10.83 -0.77 -33.72
C THR A 124 10.56 -1.54 -35.02
N PRO A 125 9.30 -1.77 -35.43
CA PRO A 125 9.04 -2.46 -36.70
C PRO A 125 9.62 -1.61 -37.83
N GLU A 126 10.59 -2.17 -38.55
CA GLU A 126 11.03 -1.59 -39.82
C GLU A 126 9.85 -1.61 -40.78
N ILE A 127 9.28 -0.44 -41.03
CA ILE A 127 8.24 -0.24 -42.05
C ILE A 127 8.97 -0.28 -43.40
N PRO A 128 8.61 -1.21 -44.32
CA PRO A 128 9.23 -1.32 -45.64
C PRO A 128 8.90 -0.14 -46.53
#